data_ca09fcfc83bf504c47363ef80635ea05
#
_entry.id   ca09fcfc83bf504c47363ef80635ea05
#
_cell.length_a   1.000
_cell.length_b   1.000
_cell.length_c   1.000
_cell.angle_alpha   90.00
_cell.angle_beta   90.00
_cell.angle_gamma   90.00
#
_symmetry.space_group_name_H-M   'P 1'
#
loop_
_entity.id
_entity.type
_entity.pdbx_description
1 polymer ?
#
loop_
_entity_poly.entity_id
_entity_poly.type
_entity_poly.pdbx_seq_one_letter_code
_entity_poly.pdbx_strand_id
1 'polypeptide(L)'
;MAELAVENDELVLHLSGAEKAESLHRDLRVPLSAVTSIQVLEDAHGAADHPGLKAGTRLPGVVEVASIRTADGKIFAAIHRATPRGVRVLLHEGSYDEWIVGCPDPEAVVAALKLPT
;
A
#
# COMPACT_ATOMS: atom_id res chain seq x y z
N MET A 1 -5.59 5.34 9.80
CA MET A 1 -5.02 5.42 8.45
C MET A 1 -3.68 4.72 8.41
N ALA A 2 -3.40 4.00 7.35
CA ALA A 2 -2.13 3.28 7.22
C ALA A 2 -0.95 4.24 7.08
N GLU A 3 0.17 3.89 7.67
CA GLU A 3 1.41 4.68 7.61
C GLU A 3 2.57 3.80 7.20
N LEU A 4 3.42 4.33 6.32
CA LEU A 4 4.68 3.69 5.94
C LEU A 4 5.81 4.24 6.80
N ALA A 5 6.64 3.34 7.31
CA ALA A 5 7.81 3.70 8.10
C ALA A 5 8.98 2.78 7.77
N VAL A 6 10.19 3.26 8.01
CA VAL A 6 11.40 2.44 7.91
C VAL A 6 11.86 2.10 9.32
N GLU A 7 11.92 0.82 9.63
CA GLU A 7 12.30 0.31 10.95
C GLU A 7 13.27 -0.85 10.77
N ASN A 8 14.46 -0.75 11.36
CA ASN A 8 15.46 -1.83 11.34
C ASN A 8 15.73 -2.40 9.93
N ASP A 9 15.92 -1.51 8.96
CA ASP A 9 16.15 -1.87 7.55
C ASP A 9 14.97 -2.59 6.88
N GLU A 10 13.78 -2.43 7.45
CA GLU A 10 12.53 -2.95 6.87
C GLU A 10 11.58 -1.80 6.55
N LEU A 11 10.83 -1.96 5.47
CA LEU A 11 9.70 -1.10 5.18
C LEU A 11 8.47 -1.71 5.85
N VAL A 12 7.83 -0.94 6.73
CA VAL A 12 6.69 -1.39 7.51
C VAL A 12 5.46 -0.58 7.14
N LEU A 13 4.37 -1.27 6.83
CA LEU A 13 3.07 -0.65 6.65
C LEU A 13 2.28 -0.87 7.93
N HIS A 14 2.16 0.18 8.73
CA HIS A 14 1.38 0.15 9.97
C HIS A 14 -0.09 0.37 9.67
N LEU A 15 -0.92 -0.59 10.00
CA LEU A 15 -2.36 -0.51 9.86
C LEU A 15 -2.98 -0.08 11.18
N SER A 16 -4.01 0.78 11.13
CA SER A 16 -4.79 1.11 12.32
C SER A 16 -5.60 -0.12 12.76
N GLY A 17 -6.15 -0.10 13.98
CA GLY A 17 -7.00 -1.19 14.45
C GLY A 17 -8.19 -1.46 13.53
N ALA A 18 -8.83 -0.40 13.03
CA ALA A 18 -9.93 -0.53 12.09
C ALA A 18 -9.47 -1.15 10.77
N GLU A 19 -8.32 -0.72 10.24
CA GLU A 19 -7.78 -1.27 9.00
C GLU A 19 -7.38 -2.73 9.14
N LYS A 20 -6.86 -3.14 10.29
CA LYS A 20 -6.57 -4.55 10.58
C LYS A 20 -7.85 -5.40 10.53
N ALA A 21 -8.94 -4.90 11.12
CA ALA A 21 -10.23 -5.58 11.10
C ALA A 21 -10.82 -5.61 9.68
N GLU A 22 -10.73 -4.49 8.94
CA GLU A 22 -11.27 -4.38 7.58
C GLU A 22 -10.57 -5.29 6.58
N SER A 23 -9.25 -5.46 6.72
CA SER A 23 -8.45 -6.26 5.79
C SER A 23 -8.24 -7.69 6.27
N LEU A 24 -8.53 -7.99 7.52
CA LEU A 24 -8.19 -9.26 8.19
C LEU A 24 -6.67 -9.49 8.20
N HIS A 25 -5.92 -8.40 8.20
CA HIS A 25 -4.46 -8.41 8.14
C HIS A 25 -3.84 -7.70 9.33
N ARG A 26 -2.58 -8.03 9.60
CA ARG A 26 -1.72 -7.32 10.54
C ARG A 26 -0.84 -6.34 9.75
N ASP A 27 0.00 -5.59 10.47
CA ASP A 27 1.02 -4.76 9.83
C ASP A 27 1.84 -5.61 8.86
N LEU A 28 2.19 -5.02 7.72
CA LEU A 28 3.01 -5.67 6.70
C LEU A 28 4.44 -5.20 6.82
N ARG A 29 5.38 -6.12 6.65
CA ARG A 29 6.82 -5.83 6.69
C ARG A 29 7.54 -6.48 5.54
N VAL A 30 8.48 -5.76 4.94
CA VAL A 30 9.40 -6.32 3.95
C VAL A 30 10.79 -5.75 4.18
N PRO A 31 11.86 -6.49 3.88
CA PRO A 31 13.21 -5.91 3.89
C PRO A 31 13.28 -4.79 2.85
N LEU A 32 14.03 -3.73 3.12
CA LEU A 32 14.23 -2.68 2.14
C LEU A 32 14.81 -3.22 0.82
N SER A 33 15.61 -4.29 0.90
CA SER A 33 16.16 -4.94 -0.29
C SER A 33 15.09 -5.57 -1.20
N ALA A 34 13.89 -5.82 -0.67
CA ALA A 34 12.79 -6.36 -1.45
C ALA A 34 12.03 -5.27 -2.24
N VAL A 35 12.26 -4.01 -1.92
CA VAL A 35 11.60 -2.89 -2.59
C VAL A 35 12.33 -2.57 -3.88
N THR A 36 11.63 -2.72 -5.01
CA THR A 36 12.17 -2.43 -6.34
C THR A 36 12.09 -0.94 -6.66
N SER A 37 10.94 -0.33 -6.37
CA SER A 37 10.75 1.10 -6.60
C SER A 37 9.59 1.62 -5.78
N ILE A 38 9.52 2.95 -5.66
CA ILE A 38 8.40 3.63 -5.04
C ILE A 38 8.03 4.85 -5.90
N GLN A 39 6.73 5.05 -6.12
CA GLN A 39 6.22 6.11 -7.01
C GLN A 39 5.10 6.87 -6.33
N VAL A 40 5.04 8.18 -6.57
CA VAL A 40 3.91 9.00 -6.14
C VAL A 40 2.72 8.73 -7.04
N LEU A 41 1.54 8.57 -6.45
CA LEU A 41 0.27 8.42 -7.16
C LEU A 41 -0.62 9.63 -6.88
N GLU A 42 -1.14 10.25 -7.92
CA GLU A 42 -2.11 11.34 -7.78
C GLU A 42 -3.51 10.80 -7.48
N ASP A 43 -3.82 9.59 -7.93
CA ASP A 43 -5.10 8.94 -7.69
C ASP A 43 -4.85 7.49 -7.27
N ALA A 44 -4.72 7.27 -5.96
CA ALA A 44 -4.46 5.95 -5.41
C ALA A 44 -5.64 5.00 -5.61
N HIS A 45 -6.88 5.50 -5.49
CA HIS A 45 -8.06 4.66 -5.72
C HIS A 45 -8.12 4.14 -7.16
N GLY A 46 -7.83 5.01 -8.14
CA GLY A 46 -7.76 4.61 -9.54
C GLY A 46 -6.66 3.59 -9.79
N ALA A 47 -5.51 3.76 -9.15
CA ALA A 47 -4.40 2.81 -9.27
C ALA A 47 -4.74 1.44 -8.68
N ALA A 48 -5.59 1.40 -7.65
CA ALA A 48 -6.02 0.15 -7.02
C ALA A 48 -7.22 -0.49 -7.71
N ASP A 49 -7.81 0.15 -8.71
CA ASP A 49 -8.98 -0.37 -9.43
C ASP A 49 -8.56 -1.38 -10.50
N HIS A 50 -8.18 -2.57 -10.03
CA HIS A 50 -7.78 -3.67 -10.90
C HIS A 50 -8.85 -4.76 -10.94
N PRO A 51 -9.05 -5.42 -12.09
CA PRO A 51 -9.87 -6.61 -12.14
C PRO A 51 -9.15 -7.73 -11.38
N GLY A 52 -9.89 -8.45 -10.54
CA GLY A 52 -9.33 -9.56 -9.77
C GLY A 52 -10.17 -9.86 -8.55
N LEU A 53 -9.70 -10.85 -7.78
CA LEU A 53 -10.35 -11.26 -6.55
C LEU A 53 -9.86 -10.35 -5.41
N LYS A 54 -10.81 -9.74 -4.71
CA LYS A 54 -10.55 -8.84 -3.59
C LYS A 54 -11.00 -9.45 -2.28
N ALA A 55 -10.14 -9.35 -1.26
CA ALA A 55 -10.47 -9.78 0.09
C ALA A 55 -10.19 -8.62 1.04
N GLY A 56 -11.19 -8.21 1.80
CA GLY A 56 -11.11 -7.07 2.71
C GLY A 56 -12.30 -6.15 2.51
N THR A 57 -12.15 -4.89 2.93
CA THR A 57 -13.22 -3.89 2.84
C THR A 57 -12.99 -2.97 1.66
N ARG A 58 -14.02 -2.84 0.83
CA ARG A 58 -14.03 -1.89 -0.28
C ARG A 58 -15.39 -1.19 -0.33
N LEU A 59 -15.36 0.11 -0.03
CA LEU A 59 -16.50 1.00 -0.24
C LEU A 59 -16.07 1.99 -1.33
N PRO A 60 -16.61 1.89 -2.55
CA PRO A 60 -16.14 2.71 -3.67
C PRO A 60 -16.11 4.20 -3.35
N GLY A 61 -14.95 4.84 -3.56
CA GLY A 61 -14.76 6.25 -3.30
C GLY A 61 -14.59 6.63 -1.83
N VAL A 62 -14.64 5.67 -0.91
CA VAL A 62 -14.55 5.93 0.53
C VAL A 62 -13.34 5.25 1.16
N VAL A 63 -13.27 3.93 1.07
CA VAL A 63 -12.18 3.16 1.67
C VAL A 63 -11.90 1.91 0.85
N GLU A 64 -10.63 1.54 0.74
CA GLU A 64 -10.23 0.25 0.23
C GLU A 64 -9.04 -0.23 1.05
N VAL A 65 -9.26 -1.22 1.90
CA VAL A 65 -8.22 -1.89 2.69
C VAL A 65 -8.37 -3.37 2.38
N ALA A 66 -7.64 -3.84 1.38
CA ALA A 66 -7.89 -5.15 0.81
C ALA A 66 -6.66 -5.74 0.14
N SER A 67 -6.63 -7.07 0.08
CA SER A 67 -5.74 -7.82 -0.79
C SER A 67 -6.44 -8.03 -2.12
N ILE A 68 -5.73 -7.74 -3.21
CA ILE A 68 -6.25 -7.88 -4.57
C ILE A 68 -5.38 -8.90 -5.29
N ARG A 69 -6.01 -9.99 -5.73
CA ARG A 69 -5.31 -11.01 -6.54
C ARG A 69 -5.65 -10.78 -8.00
N THR A 70 -4.62 -10.48 -8.79
CA THR A 70 -4.76 -10.23 -10.22
C THR A 70 -4.02 -11.30 -11.01
N ALA A 71 -4.16 -11.27 -12.35
CA ALA A 71 -3.40 -12.15 -13.23
C ALA A 71 -1.89 -11.93 -13.12
N ASP A 72 -1.47 -10.71 -12.77
CA ASP A 72 -0.06 -10.33 -12.71
C ASP A 72 0.56 -10.44 -11.31
N GLY A 73 -0.24 -10.76 -10.29
CA GLY A 73 0.26 -10.92 -8.93
C GLY A 73 -0.73 -10.46 -7.87
N LYS A 74 -0.19 -10.19 -6.69
CA LYS A 74 -0.98 -9.76 -5.52
C LYS A 74 -0.66 -8.32 -5.15
N ILE A 75 -1.71 -7.55 -4.89
CA ILE A 75 -1.62 -6.15 -4.48
C ILE A 75 -2.27 -6.00 -3.11
N PHE A 76 -1.63 -5.26 -2.20
CA PHE A 76 -2.28 -4.82 -0.98
C PHE A 76 -2.58 -3.33 -1.10
N ALA A 77 -3.85 -2.97 -0.95
CA ALA A 77 -4.30 -1.59 -1.03
C ALA A 77 -4.78 -1.12 0.34
N ALA A 78 -4.36 0.07 0.77
CA ALA A 78 -4.80 0.71 1.99
C ALA A 78 -5.03 2.19 1.69
N ILE A 79 -6.24 2.52 1.27
CA ILE A 79 -6.58 3.84 0.74
C ILE A 79 -7.87 4.34 1.38
N HIS A 80 -7.89 5.63 1.76
CA HIS A 80 -9.06 6.28 2.32
C HIS A 80 -9.42 7.50 1.48
N ARG A 81 -10.71 7.85 1.48
CA ARG A 81 -11.22 8.99 0.73
C ARG A 81 -10.52 10.30 1.09
N ALA A 82 -10.16 10.48 2.35
CA ALA A 82 -9.50 11.69 2.83
C ALA A 82 -8.09 11.87 2.26
N THR A 83 -7.50 10.80 1.72
CA THR A 83 -6.16 10.82 1.14
C THR A 83 -6.18 10.19 -0.25
N PRO A 84 -6.67 10.94 -1.27
CA PRO A 84 -6.74 10.39 -2.64
C PRO A 84 -5.38 10.16 -3.28
N ARG A 85 -4.36 10.90 -2.84
CA ARG A 85 -2.98 10.72 -3.30
C ARG A 85 -2.30 9.65 -2.47
N GLY A 86 -1.26 9.06 -2.99
CA GLY A 86 -0.55 8.02 -2.27
C GLY A 86 0.73 7.59 -2.97
N VAL A 87 1.18 6.40 -2.62
CA VAL A 87 2.39 5.81 -3.21
C VAL A 87 2.11 4.40 -3.68
N ARG A 88 2.84 4.00 -4.72
CA ARG A 88 2.92 2.63 -5.18
C ARG A 88 4.30 2.10 -4.82
N VAL A 89 4.34 1.02 -4.08
CA VAL A 89 5.58 0.33 -3.72
C VAL A 89 5.63 -0.97 -4.50
N LEU A 90 6.63 -1.12 -5.37
CA LEU A 90 6.82 -2.36 -6.12
C LEU A 90 7.82 -3.24 -5.38
N LEU A 91 7.48 -4.51 -5.25
CA LEU A 91 8.21 -5.48 -4.46
C LEU A 91 8.59 -6.68 -5.32
N HIS A 92 9.74 -7.31 -5.03
CA HIS A 92 10.16 -8.52 -5.74
C HIS A 92 10.26 -9.75 -4.84
N GLU A 93 9.96 -9.59 -3.55
CA GLU A 93 9.91 -10.69 -2.59
C GLU A 93 8.80 -10.41 -1.58
N GLY A 94 8.26 -11.48 -0.97
CA GLY A 94 7.24 -11.38 0.05
C GLY A 94 5.87 -11.83 -0.44
N SER A 95 4.85 -11.57 0.37
CA SER A 95 3.48 -12.03 0.12
C SER A 95 2.78 -11.22 -0.97
N TYR A 96 3.27 -10.03 -1.27
CA TYR A 96 2.66 -9.12 -2.26
C TYR A 96 3.70 -8.64 -3.24
N ASP A 97 3.26 -8.37 -4.47
CA ASP A 97 4.10 -7.81 -5.53
C ASP A 97 4.03 -6.29 -5.55
N GLU A 98 3.00 -5.73 -4.93
CA GLU A 98 2.77 -4.29 -4.92
C GLU A 98 1.94 -3.89 -3.69
N TRP A 99 2.29 -2.72 -3.12
CA TRP A 99 1.43 -2.05 -2.15
C TRP A 99 0.97 -0.72 -2.73
N ILE A 100 -0.31 -0.38 -2.55
CA ILE A 100 -0.85 0.93 -2.89
C ILE A 100 -1.38 1.54 -1.60
N VAL A 101 -0.76 2.63 -1.16
CA VAL A 101 -1.04 3.22 0.15
C VAL A 101 -1.40 4.70 -0.01
N GLY A 102 -2.56 5.08 0.50
CA GLY A 102 -2.94 6.49 0.56
C GLY A 102 -2.11 7.24 1.59
N CYS A 103 -1.55 8.39 1.21
CA CYS A 103 -0.72 9.23 2.06
C CYS A 103 -1.07 10.69 1.88
N PRO A 104 -1.12 11.49 2.96
CA PRO A 104 -1.36 12.93 2.80
C PRO A 104 -0.21 13.66 2.11
N ASP A 105 1.02 13.17 2.26
CA ASP A 105 2.21 13.76 1.62
C ASP A 105 3.10 12.66 1.03
N PRO A 106 2.73 12.13 -0.15
CA PRO A 106 3.48 11.04 -0.76
C PRO A 106 4.91 11.42 -1.16
N GLU A 107 5.16 12.68 -1.50
CA GLU A 107 6.52 13.14 -1.83
C GLU A 107 7.45 13.04 -0.62
N ALA A 108 6.96 13.35 0.57
CA ALA A 108 7.74 13.21 1.80
C ALA A 108 8.05 11.75 2.10
N VAL A 109 7.10 10.84 1.84
CA VAL A 109 7.31 9.40 2.01
C VAL A 109 8.41 8.90 1.09
N VAL A 110 8.37 9.27 -0.17
CA VAL A 110 9.39 8.88 -1.15
C VAL A 110 10.76 9.41 -0.74
N ALA A 111 10.83 10.68 -0.31
CA ALA A 111 12.08 11.28 0.14
C ALA A 111 12.65 10.60 1.38
N ALA A 112 11.80 10.23 2.33
CA ALA A 112 12.22 9.57 3.58
C ALA A 112 12.79 8.18 3.34
N LEU A 113 12.28 7.47 2.33
CA LEU A 113 12.75 6.13 2.00
C LEU A 113 14.09 6.12 1.25
N LYS A 114 14.44 7.22 0.60
CA LYS A 114 15.69 7.39 -0.14
C LYS A 114 15.95 6.25 -1.13
N LEU A 115 14.90 5.77 -1.75
CA LEU A 115 15.00 4.68 -2.73
C LEU A 115 15.11 5.26 -4.15
N PRO A 116 15.78 4.53 -5.06
CA PRO A 116 15.77 4.88 -6.47
C PRO A 116 14.32 4.85 -6.97
N THR A 117 13.93 5.84 -7.70
CA THR A 117 12.60 5.92 -8.30
C THR A 117 12.63 5.58 -9.76
#